data_5902bdc2ca7cdabfbea13dc3035f25da
#
_entry.id   5902bdc2ca7cdabfbea13dc3035f25da
#
_cell.length_a   1.000
_cell.length_b   1.000
_cell.length_c   1.000
_cell.angle_alpha   90.00
_cell.angle_beta   90.00
_cell.angle_gamma   90.00
#
_symmetry.space_group_name_H-M   'P 1'
#
loop_
_entity.id
_entity.type
_entity.pdbx_description
1 polymer ?
#
loop_
_entity_poly.entity_id
_entity_poly.type
_entity_poly.pdbx_seq_one_letter_code
_entity_poly.pdbx_strand_id
1 'polypeptide(L)'
;MTIKNKYMKKVIGIGSALVDILTIIDNDNILEELNIPKGSMQLVDEKSSSIIEKKLENYESSMAPGGSAANTIHRLAKMGIESGFISYVGNDKIGKFFEESMNSVGVKPFLSHTQTTSGTARTIISSDGERTFATNLGASLELNESIIKDDLFKGWDYCYLEGYLIANRSLFKKVIDTAKSNGCKEIGRASCRERV
;
A
#
# COMPACT_ATOMS: atom_id res chain seq x y z
N MET A 1 3.97 34.92 1.44
CA MET A 1 5.06 34.49 2.35
C MET A 1 4.48 33.44 3.30
N THR A 2 4.63 32.15 2.97
CA THR A 2 4.03 31.06 3.73
C THR A 2 4.86 30.83 4.98
N ILE A 3 4.27 31.07 6.15
CA ILE A 3 4.89 30.75 7.45
C ILE A 3 5.09 29.22 7.47
N LYS A 4 6.29 28.74 7.16
CA LYS A 4 6.67 27.35 7.43
C LYS A 4 6.56 27.16 8.94
N ASN A 5 5.51 26.45 9.36
CA ASN A 5 5.24 26.21 10.77
C ASN A 5 6.38 25.33 11.36
N LYS A 6 7.28 25.95 12.10
CA LYS A 6 8.50 25.35 12.71
C LYS A 6 8.19 24.16 13.64
N TYR A 7 6.90 23.86 13.86
CA TYR A 7 6.43 22.85 14.82
C TYR A 7 5.75 21.65 14.14
N MET A 8 5.55 21.69 12.81
CA MET A 8 4.93 20.52 12.14
C MET A 8 5.94 19.39 12.04
N LYS A 9 5.53 18.23 12.59
CA LYS A 9 6.32 17.01 12.57
C LYS A 9 6.28 16.37 11.18
N LYS A 10 7.37 15.70 10.82
CA LYS A 10 7.54 15.01 9.54
C LYS A 10 7.41 13.51 9.73
N VAL A 11 6.73 12.84 8.84
CA VAL A 11 6.43 11.41 8.95
C VAL A 11 6.92 10.68 7.71
N ILE A 12 7.72 9.63 7.89
CA ILE A 12 8.06 8.69 6.83
C ILE A 12 7.35 7.35 7.11
N GLY A 13 6.69 6.79 6.10
CA GLY A 13 6.02 5.50 6.19
C GLY A 13 6.75 4.43 5.42
N ILE A 14 6.58 3.18 5.84
CA ILE A 14 7.03 1.99 5.10
C ILE A 14 5.95 0.93 5.12
N GLY A 15 5.67 0.33 3.99
CA GLY A 15 4.66 -0.71 3.82
C GLY A 15 4.42 -1.06 2.37
N SER A 16 3.37 -1.84 2.14
CA SER A 16 2.97 -2.28 0.81
C SER A 16 2.42 -1.12 -0.03
N ALA A 17 2.96 -0.95 -1.24
CA ALA A 17 2.39 -0.10 -2.27
C ALA A 17 1.37 -0.91 -3.06
N LEU A 18 0.10 -0.66 -2.82
CA LEU A 18 -1.01 -1.31 -3.53
C LEU A 18 -1.86 -0.27 -4.27
N VAL A 19 -2.52 -0.70 -5.32
CA VAL A 19 -3.60 0.07 -5.93
C VAL A 19 -4.91 -0.66 -5.68
N ASP A 20 -5.84 0.03 -5.04
CA ASP A 20 -7.20 -0.45 -4.85
C ASP A 20 -7.96 -0.27 -6.16
N ILE A 21 -8.49 -1.36 -6.73
CA ILE A 21 -9.30 -1.38 -7.95
C ILE A 21 -10.70 -1.80 -7.55
N LEU A 22 -11.64 -0.86 -7.61
CA LEU A 22 -13.02 -1.08 -7.23
C LEU A 22 -13.81 -1.38 -8.49
N THR A 23 -14.48 -2.53 -8.54
CA THR A 23 -15.30 -2.99 -9.66
C THR A 23 -16.70 -3.31 -9.17
N ILE A 24 -17.72 -2.73 -9.79
CA ILE A 24 -19.12 -3.01 -9.46
C ILE A 24 -19.62 -4.08 -10.41
N ILE A 25 -20.26 -5.11 -9.85
CA ILE A 25 -20.84 -6.22 -10.60
C ILE A 25 -22.37 -6.22 -10.49
N ASP A 26 -23.03 -6.63 -11.58
CA ASP A 26 -24.51 -6.65 -11.64
C ASP A 26 -25.10 -7.87 -10.91
N ASN A 27 -24.36 -8.99 -10.88
CA ASN A 27 -24.77 -10.23 -10.23
C ASN A 27 -23.55 -11.03 -9.73
N ASP A 28 -23.78 -11.96 -8.83
CA ASP A 28 -22.70 -12.69 -8.14
C ASP A 28 -22.16 -13.89 -8.93
N ASN A 29 -22.69 -14.22 -10.10
CA ASN A 29 -22.24 -15.36 -10.90
C ASN A 29 -20.74 -15.29 -11.21
N ILE A 30 -20.21 -14.08 -11.41
CA ILE A 30 -18.78 -13.87 -11.65
C ILE A 30 -17.92 -14.30 -10.47
N LEU A 31 -18.39 -14.19 -9.23
CA LEU A 31 -17.68 -14.65 -8.03
C LEU A 31 -17.61 -16.19 -8.00
N GLU A 32 -18.70 -16.87 -8.40
CA GLU A 32 -18.74 -18.32 -8.53
C GLU A 32 -17.77 -18.80 -9.62
N GLU A 33 -17.78 -18.16 -10.80
CA GLU A 33 -16.84 -18.46 -11.89
C GLU A 33 -15.37 -18.28 -11.50
N LEU A 34 -15.09 -17.30 -10.65
CA LEU A 34 -13.76 -17.02 -10.12
C LEU A 34 -13.41 -17.87 -8.90
N ASN A 35 -14.37 -18.66 -8.39
CA ASN A 35 -14.25 -19.45 -7.16
C ASN A 35 -13.79 -18.60 -5.95
N ILE A 36 -14.35 -17.39 -5.84
CA ILE A 36 -14.09 -16.47 -4.74
C ILE A 36 -15.35 -16.34 -3.89
N PRO A 37 -15.34 -16.81 -2.63
CA PRO A 37 -16.50 -16.70 -1.75
C PRO A 37 -16.89 -15.23 -1.54
N LYS A 38 -18.17 -14.90 -1.72
CA LYS A 38 -18.70 -13.55 -1.49
C LYS A 38 -18.37 -13.08 -0.07
N GLY A 39 -18.00 -11.82 0.07
CA GLY A 39 -17.64 -11.21 1.35
C GLY A 39 -16.28 -11.63 1.90
N SER A 40 -15.53 -12.49 1.20
CA SER A 40 -14.21 -12.95 1.63
C SER A 40 -13.08 -12.00 1.23
N MET A 41 -11.93 -12.17 1.89
CA MET A 41 -10.66 -11.60 1.48
C MET A 41 -9.69 -12.72 1.14
N GLN A 42 -9.24 -12.77 -0.12
CA GLN A 42 -8.32 -13.76 -0.64
C GLN A 42 -6.99 -13.11 -1.02
N LEU A 43 -5.88 -13.72 -0.60
CA LEU A 43 -4.58 -13.44 -1.21
C LEU A 43 -4.46 -14.30 -2.46
N VAL A 44 -4.16 -13.68 -3.58
CA VAL A 44 -4.05 -14.33 -4.88
C VAL A 44 -2.65 -14.14 -5.48
N ASP A 45 -2.19 -15.11 -6.24
CA ASP A 45 -0.97 -14.99 -7.01
C ASP A 45 -1.18 -14.14 -8.30
N GLU A 46 -0.10 -13.87 -9.00
CA GLU A 46 -0.13 -13.07 -10.22
C GLU A 46 -1.01 -13.70 -11.32
N LYS A 47 -0.97 -15.02 -11.46
CA LYS A 47 -1.77 -15.74 -12.46
C LYS A 47 -3.26 -15.60 -12.17
N SER A 48 -3.66 -15.81 -10.92
CA SER A 48 -5.06 -15.65 -10.49
C SER A 48 -5.51 -14.19 -10.61
N SER A 49 -4.65 -13.23 -10.24
CA SER A 49 -4.93 -11.80 -10.40
C SER A 49 -5.19 -11.42 -11.86
N SER A 50 -4.38 -11.95 -12.80
CA SER A 50 -4.57 -11.71 -14.24
C SER A 50 -5.87 -12.33 -14.78
N ILE A 51 -6.26 -13.50 -14.28
CA ILE A 51 -7.54 -14.13 -14.64
C ILE A 51 -8.72 -13.28 -14.17
N ILE A 52 -8.66 -12.81 -12.90
CA ILE A 52 -9.68 -11.94 -12.32
C ILE A 52 -9.78 -10.64 -13.12
N GLU A 53 -8.65 -10.02 -13.45
CA GLU A 53 -8.60 -8.81 -14.26
C GLU A 53 -9.30 -8.98 -15.60
N LYS A 54 -8.96 -10.04 -16.33
CA LYS A 54 -9.57 -10.34 -17.63
C LYS A 54 -11.07 -10.60 -17.53
N LYS A 55 -11.52 -11.26 -16.48
CA LYS A 55 -12.94 -11.52 -16.27
C LYS A 55 -13.74 -10.26 -15.94
N LEU A 56 -13.07 -9.28 -15.30
CA LEU A 56 -13.68 -8.03 -14.88
C LEU A 56 -13.46 -6.86 -15.88
N GLU A 57 -12.78 -7.09 -17.01
CA GLU A 57 -12.42 -6.03 -17.95
C GLU A 57 -13.59 -5.24 -18.54
N ASN A 58 -14.78 -5.87 -18.63
CA ASN A 58 -15.99 -5.25 -19.16
C ASN A 58 -16.86 -4.57 -18.10
N TYR A 59 -16.45 -4.60 -16.83
CA TYR A 59 -17.16 -3.93 -15.74
C TYR A 59 -16.56 -2.55 -15.47
N GLU A 60 -17.42 -1.62 -15.03
CA GLU A 60 -16.95 -0.31 -14.60
C GLU A 60 -16.03 -0.43 -13.40
N SER A 61 -14.84 0.14 -13.51
CA SER A 61 -13.83 0.08 -12.45
C SER A 61 -13.22 1.45 -12.20
N SER A 62 -12.89 1.70 -10.95
CA SER A 62 -12.14 2.89 -10.52
C SER A 62 -10.89 2.49 -9.74
N MET A 63 -9.86 3.34 -9.80
CA MET A 63 -8.58 3.11 -9.11
C MET A 63 -8.34 4.18 -8.04
N ALA A 64 -7.76 3.74 -6.92
CA ALA A 64 -7.28 4.61 -5.86
C ALA A 64 -5.96 4.08 -5.28
N PRO A 65 -5.06 4.95 -4.76
CA PRO A 65 -3.91 4.45 -4.03
C PRO A 65 -4.37 3.68 -2.80
N GLY A 66 -3.78 2.50 -2.58
CA GLY A 66 -4.10 1.55 -1.52
C GLY A 66 -2.88 1.17 -0.68
N GLY A 67 -3.08 0.23 0.23
CA GLY A 67 -2.10 -0.15 1.24
C GLY A 67 -2.30 0.61 2.56
N SER A 68 -2.21 -0.09 3.70
CA SER A 68 -2.62 0.48 4.99
C SER A 68 -1.72 1.64 5.43
N ALA A 69 -0.40 1.48 5.26
CA ALA A 69 0.57 2.55 5.57
C ALA A 69 0.51 3.66 4.52
N ALA A 70 0.44 3.31 3.24
CA ALA A 70 0.36 4.28 2.14
C ALA A 70 -0.85 5.19 2.30
N ASN A 71 -2.03 4.63 2.60
CA ASN A 71 -3.25 5.41 2.87
C ASN A 71 -3.10 6.37 4.05
N THR A 72 -2.40 5.96 5.11
CA THR A 72 -2.11 6.84 6.26
C THR A 72 -1.22 8.00 5.84
N ILE A 73 -0.11 7.71 5.17
CA ILE A 73 0.86 8.71 4.71
C ILE A 73 0.23 9.69 3.71
N HIS A 74 -0.56 9.18 2.75
CA HIS A 74 -1.29 9.98 1.78
C HIS A 74 -2.26 10.97 2.47
N ARG A 75 -2.99 10.52 3.51
CA ARG A 75 -3.89 11.38 4.27
C ARG A 75 -3.15 12.43 5.09
N LEU A 76 -2.03 12.06 5.72
CA LEU A 76 -1.19 13.01 6.47
C LEU A 76 -0.67 14.12 5.54
N ALA A 77 -0.23 13.76 4.33
CA ALA A 77 0.20 14.74 3.33
C ALA A 77 -0.95 15.70 2.93
N LYS A 78 -2.16 15.17 2.69
CA LYS A 78 -3.35 16.01 2.43
C LYS A 78 -3.69 16.98 3.58
N MET A 79 -3.32 16.63 4.80
CA MET A 79 -3.46 17.50 5.97
C MET A 79 -2.30 18.51 6.11
N GLY A 80 -1.39 18.56 5.15
CA GLY A 80 -0.25 19.48 5.13
C GLY A 80 0.96 19.00 5.93
N ILE A 81 0.99 17.75 6.39
CA ILE A 81 2.14 17.16 7.09
C ILE A 81 3.17 16.69 6.05
N GLU A 82 4.43 17.15 6.18
CA GLU A 82 5.52 16.66 5.33
C GLU A 82 5.66 15.14 5.51
N SER A 83 5.45 14.40 4.41
CA SER A 83 5.32 12.94 4.45
C SER A 83 6.18 12.28 3.38
N GLY A 84 6.76 11.13 3.70
CA GLY A 84 7.51 10.27 2.79
C GLY A 84 7.01 8.83 2.85
N PHE A 85 7.22 8.05 1.78
CA PHE A 85 6.80 6.67 1.74
C PHE A 85 7.82 5.76 1.05
N ILE A 86 8.20 4.67 1.72
CA ILE A 86 9.17 3.68 1.26
C ILE A 86 8.43 2.41 0.85
N SER A 87 8.65 1.94 -0.39
CA SER A 87 8.10 0.67 -0.88
C SER A 87 8.78 0.20 -2.17
N TYR A 88 8.28 -0.94 -2.70
CA TYR A 88 8.56 -1.42 -4.06
C TYR A 88 7.31 -1.32 -4.93
N VAL A 89 7.50 -0.97 -6.19
CA VAL A 89 6.47 -0.99 -7.24
C VAL A 89 7.04 -1.65 -8.50
N GLY A 90 6.17 -2.18 -9.33
CA GLY A 90 6.56 -2.69 -10.65
C GLY A 90 6.81 -1.57 -11.66
N ASN A 91 7.56 -1.90 -12.72
CA ASN A 91 7.74 -1.05 -13.90
C ASN A 91 6.50 -1.12 -14.82
N ASP A 92 5.30 -0.87 -14.28
CA ASP A 92 4.03 -1.00 -14.97
C ASP A 92 3.10 0.22 -14.75
N LYS A 93 1.93 0.19 -15.39
CA LYS A 93 0.95 1.29 -15.29
C LYS A 93 0.41 1.46 -13.86
N ILE A 94 0.31 0.39 -13.11
CA ILE A 94 -0.18 0.39 -11.73
C ILE A 94 0.83 1.06 -10.80
N GLY A 95 2.13 0.72 -10.94
CA GLY A 95 3.20 1.36 -10.18
C GLY A 95 3.31 2.85 -10.48
N LYS A 96 3.21 3.23 -11.75
CA LYS A 96 3.18 4.63 -12.18
C LYS A 96 1.99 5.38 -11.58
N PHE A 97 0.79 4.78 -11.63
CA PHE A 97 -0.41 5.38 -11.02
C PHE A 97 -0.23 5.59 -9.51
N PHE A 98 0.32 4.61 -8.81
CA PHE A 98 0.60 4.74 -7.37
C PHE A 98 1.56 5.91 -7.09
N GLU A 99 2.68 5.96 -7.78
CA GLU A 99 3.69 7.02 -7.61
C GLU A 99 3.11 8.41 -7.92
N GLU A 100 2.39 8.57 -9.04
CA GLU A 100 1.73 9.82 -9.41
C GLU A 100 0.69 10.25 -8.36
N SER A 101 -0.07 9.28 -7.82
CA SER A 101 -1.06 9.54 -6.77
C SER A 101 -0.40 10.05 -5.48
N MET A 102 0.72 9.46 -5.07
CA MET A 102 1.48 9.91 -3.90
C MET A 102 2.07 11.30 -4.12
N ASN A 103 2.68 11.53 -5.29
CA ASN A 103 3.25 12.84 -5.65
C ASN A 103 2.19 13.95 -5.68
N SER A 104 0.98 13.66 -6.18
CA SER A 104 -0.11 14.64 -6.34
C SER A 104 -0.54 15.30 -5.03
N VAL A 105 -0.33 14.63 -3.91
CA VAL A 105 -0.64 15.15 -2.56
C VAL A 105 0.60 15.61 -1.79
N GLY A 106 1.79 15.59 -2.42
CA GLY A 106 3.03 16.08 -1.83
C GLY A 106 3.76 15.05 -0.95
N VAL A 107 3.43 13.76 -1.04
CA VAL A 107 4.26 12.71 -0.45
C VAL A 107 5.57 12.60 -1.24
N LYS A 108 6.69 12.49 -0.55
CA LYS A 108 7.99 12.15 -1.17
C LYS A 108 8.07 10.63 -1.34
N PRO A 109 7.95 10.07 -2.56
CA PRO A 109 8.04 8.64 -2.75
C PRO A 109 9.52 8.20 -2.76
N PHE A 110 9.85 7.23 -1.92
CA PHE A 110 11.12 6.51 -1.92
C PHE A 110 10.82 5.10 -2.42
N LEU A 111 10.47 5.01 -3.71
CA LEU A 111 10.07 3.77 -4.35
C LEU A 111 11.23 3.13 -5.08
N SER A 112 11.41 1.83 -4.88
CA SER A 112 12.26 1.01 -5.73
C SER A 112 11.40 0.31 -6.79
N HIS A 113 11.90 0.26 -8.03
CA HIS A 113 11.20 -0.34 -9.15
C HIS A 113 11.74 -1.73 -9.43
N THR A 114 10.86 -2.68 -9.75
CA THR A 114 11.20 -4.07 -10.08
C THR A 114 10.49 -4.55 -11.34
N GLN A 115 10.85 -5.75 -11.84
CA GLN A 115 10.19 -6.40 -12.95
C GLN A 115 8.92 -7.15 -12.53
N THR A 116 8.73 -7.41 -11.24
CA THR A 116 7.49 -7.96 -10.70
C THR A 116 6.38 -6.94 -10.82
N THR A 117 5.17 -7.39 -11.18
CA THR A 117 3.99 -6.51 -11.30
C THR A 117 3.68 -5.81 -9.98
N SER A 118 3.19 -4.58 -10.07
CA SER A 118 2.76 -3.82 -8.89
C SER A 118 1.62 -4.51 -8.16
N GLY A 119 1.57 -4.33 -6.85
CA GLY A 119 0.51 -4.91 -6.02
C GLY A 119 -0.85 -4.25 -6.27
N THR A 120 -1.90 -5.08 -6.29
CA THR A 120 -3.29 -4.63 -6.45
C THR A 120 -4.20 -5.25 -5.40
N ALA A 121 -5.16 -4.49 -4.90
CA ALA A 121 -6.27 -5.00 -4.11
C ALA A 121 -7.57 -4.78 -4.89
N ARG A 122 -8.07 -5.83 -5.54
CA ARG A 122 -9.34 -5.77 -6.27
C ARG A 122 -10.48 -5.93 -5.30
N THR A 123 -11.35 -4.94 -5.25
CA THR A 123 -12.59 -4.94 -4.47
C THR A 123 -13.74 -5.10 -5.43
N ILE A 124 -14.36 -6.26 -5.41
CA ILE A 124 -15.55 -6.59 -6.21
C ILE A 124 -16.76 -6.25 -5.33
N ILE A 125 -17.61 -5.36 -5.82
CA ILE A 125 -18.77 -4.84 -5.09
C ILE A 125 -20.02 -5.44 -5.74
N SER A 126 -20.72 -6.28 -4.99
CA SER A 126 -21.99 -6.88 -5.38
C SER A 126 -23.13 -5.85 -5.38
N SER A 127 -24.25 -6.15 -6.05
CA SER A 127 -25.44 -5.28 -6.14
C SER A 127 -26.06 -4.95 -4.78
N ASP A 128 -25.87 -5.78 -3.76
CA ASP A 128 -26.30 -5.55 -2.37
C ASP A 128 -25.28 -4.74 -1.54
N GLY A 129 -24.16 -4.31 -2.15
CA GLY A 129 -23.09 -3.56 -1.51
C GLY A 129 -22.05 -4.41 -0.77
N GLU A 130 -22.17 -5.73 -0.77
CA GLU A 130 -21.16 -6.62 -0.17
C GLU A 130 -19.85 -6.53 -0.95
N ARG A 131 -18.72 -6.56 -0.21
CA ARG A 131 -17.38 -6.39 -0.77
C ARG A 131 -16.59 -7.68 -0.67
N THR A 132 -16.13 -8.16 -1.81
CA THR A 132 -15.24 -9.32 -1.94
C THR A 132 -13.86 -8.85 -2.39
N PHE A 133 -12.80 -9.33 -1.74
CA PHE A 133 -11.45 -8.84 -2.00
C PHE A 133 -10.57 -9.95 -2.57
N ALA A 134 -9.86 -9.62 -3.64
CA ALA A 134 -8.77 -10.42 -4.19
C ALA A 134 -7.50 -9.55 -4.24
N THR A 135 -6.54 -9.85 -3.37
CA THR A 135 -5.32 -9.04 -3.20
C THR A 135 -4.10 -9.79 -3.72
N ASN A 136 -3.44 -9.21 -4.70
CA ASN A 136 -2.10 -9.60 -5.13
C ASN A 136 -1.09 -8.58 -4.57
N LEU A 137 -0.14 -9.04 -3.74
CA LEU A 137 0.86 -8.16 -3.15
C LEU A 137 1.94 -7.72 -4.14
N GLY A 138 2.15 -8.48 -5.23
CA GLY A 138 3.08 -8.15 -6.32
C GLY A 138 4.45 -7.70 -5.82
N ALA A 139 4.97 -6.62 -6.41
CA ALA A 139 6.27 -6.03 -6.07
C ALA A 139 6.47 -5.73 -4.58
N SER A 140 5.40 -5.54 -3.81
CA SER A 140 5.50 -5.29 -2.36
C SER A 140 6.09 -6.48 -1.59
N LEU A 141 6.03 -7.71 -2.14
CA LEU A 141 6.68 -8.89 -1.55
C LEU A 141 8.20 -8.83 -1.60
N GLU A 142 8.77 -7.99 -2.47
CA GLU A 142 10.22 -7.81 -2.57
C GLU A 142 10.78 -6.88 -1.49
N LEU A 143 9.92 -6.30 -0.64
CA LEU A 143 10.33 -5.40 0.43
C LEU A 143 11.27 -6.14 1.40
N ASN A 144 12.53 -5.72 1.43
CA ASN A 144 13.57 -6.34 2.23
C ASN A 144 14.54 -5.27 2.79
N GLU A 145 15.53 -5.72 3.59
CA GLU A 145 16.44 -4.81 4.29
C GLU A 145 17.32 -3.97 3.36
N SER A 146 17.54 -4.38 2.11
CA SER A 146 18.44 -3.67 1.19
C SER A 146 17.93 -2.28 0.79
N ILE A 147 16.60 -2.05 0.86
CA ILE A 147 16.01 -0.74 0.63
C ILE A 147 16.29 0.24 1.78
N ILE A 148 16.60 -0.28 2.98
CA ILE A 148 16.75 0.53 4.19
C ILE A 148 18.16 1.09 4.30
N LYS A 149 18.30 2.34 3.86
CA LYS A 149 19.53 3.11 3.95
C LYS A 149 19.42 4.14 5.07
N ASP A 150 20.54 4.42 5.76
CA ASP A 150 20.54 5.34 6.91
C ASP A 150 20.09 6.76 6.56
N ASP A 151 20.37 7.22 5.36
CA ASP A 151 20.02 8.57 4.91
C ASP A 151 18.51 8.75 4.65
N LEU A 152 17.76 7.66 4.43
CA LEU A 152 16.31 7.71 4.23
C LEU A 152 15.56 8.26 5.46
N PHE A 153 16.10 8.03 6.67
CA PHE A 153 15.43 8.44 7.91
C PHE A 153 15.91 9.78 8.45
N LYS A 154 16.92 10.39 7.84
CA LYS A 154 17.45 11.68 8.28
C LYS A 154 16.42 12.81 8.12
N GLY A 155 16.18 13.52 9.20
CA GLY A 155 15.29 14.69 9.23
C GLY A 155 13.81 14.37 9.31
N TRP A 156 13.43 13.10 9.51
CA TRP A 156 12.07 12.69 9.86
C TRP A 156 11.91 12.61 11.39
N ASP A 157 10.73 12.99 11.89
CA ASP A 157 10.41 12.91 13.33
C ASP A 157 9.80 11.57 13.71
N TYR A 158 9.02 10.99 12.78
CA TYR A 158 8.30 9.72 12.99
C TYR A 158 8.49 8.78 11.82
N CYS A 159 8.64 7.49 12.15
CA CYS A 159 8.58 6.39 11.20
C CYS A 159 7.30 5.59 11.43
N TYR A 160 6.42 5.53 10.42
CA TYR A 160 5.17 4.79 10.46
C TYR A 160 5.37 3.42 9.80
N LEU A 161 5.22 2.34 10.57
CA LEU A 161 5.41 0.97 10.11
C LEU A 161 4.07 0.27 9.87
N GLU A 162 3.94 -0.36 8.71
CA GLU A 162 2.83 -1.27 8.45
C GLU A 162 2.93 -2.53 9.31
N GLY A 163 1.83 -2.91 9.98
CA GLY A 163 1.83 -4.08 10.87
C GLY A 163 2.16 -5.40 10.18
N TYR A 164 1.80 -5.54 8.90
CA TYR A 164 2.13 -6.75 8.13
C TYR A 164 3.63 -6.98 7.93
N LEU A 165 4.46 -5.95 8.05
CA LEU A 165 5.93 -6.08 7.96
C LEU A 165 6.51 -6.94 9.08
N ILE A 166 5.77 -7.17 10.18
CA ILE A 166 6.22 -8.04 11.29
C ILE A 166 6.49 -9.48 10.84
N ALA A 167 5.87 -9.91 9.75
CA ALA A 167 6.13 -11.21 9.13
C ALA A 167 7.57 -11.32 8.59
N ASN A 168 8.15 -10.19 8.13
CA ASN A 168 9.56 -10.09 7.76
C ASN A 168 10.35 -9.47 8.92
N ARG A 169 10.74 -10.32 9.88
CA ARG A 169 11.39 -9.89 11.13
C ARG A 169 12.72 -9.15 10.90
N SER A 170 13.47 -9.53 9.89
CA SER A 170 14.76 -8.89 9.58
C SER A 170 14.57 -7.48 9.06
N LEU A 171 13.67 -7.28 8.09
CA LEU A 171 13.27 -5.97 7.62
C LEU A 171 12.70 -5.10 8.76
N PHE A 172 11.76 -5.66 9.53
CA PHE A 172 11.12 -4.94 10.63
C PHE A 172 12.14 -4.43 11.65
N LYS A 173 13.08 -5.31 12.07
CA LYS A 173 14.18 -4.95 12.97
C LYS A 173 15.08 -3.88 12.35
N LYS A 174 15.51 -4.04 11.09
CA LYS A 174 16.38 -3.08 10.41
C LYS A 174 15.72 -1.70 10.33
N VAL A 175 14.43 -1.62 10.03
CA VAL A 175 13.68 -0.34 9.99
C VAL A 175 13.70 0.33 11.36
N ILE A 176 13.36 -0.41 12.42
CA ILE A 176 13.34 0.14 13.80
C ILE A 176 14.73 0.63 14.21
N ASP A 177 15.76 -0.19 14.02
CA ASP A 177 17.12 0.15 14.43
C ASP A 177 17.60 1.42 13.68
N THR A 178 17.34 1.49 12.36
CA THR A 178 17.75 2.64 11.53
C THR A 178 16.94 3.90 11.87
N ALA A 179 15.63 3.77 12.09
CA ALA A 179 14.79 4.90 12.50
C ALA A 179 15.28 5.48 13.84
N LYS A 180 15.52 4.62 14.84
CA LYS A 180 16.02 5.04 16.16
C LYS A 180 17.38 5.72 16.09
N SER A 181 18.33 5.16 15.34
CA SER A 181 19.67 5.75 15.18
C SER A 181 19.63 7.13 14.55
N ASN A 182 18.58 7.45 13.76
CA ASN A 182 18.34 8.76 13.16
C ASN A 182 17.40 9.66 13.99
N GLY A 183 17.01 9.25 15.19
CA GLY A 183 16.18 10.03 16.10
C GLY A 183 14.68 10.02 15.78
N CYS A 184 14.23 9.17 14.86
CA CYS A 184 12.81 8.98 14.58
C CYS A 184 12.12 8.22 15.71
N LYS A 185 10.90 8.62 16.04
CA LYS A 185 9.99 7.84 16.89
C LYS A 185 9.17 6.90 16.03
N GLU A 186 8.99 5.66 16.47
CA GLU A 186 8.24 4.68 15.70
C GLU A 186 6.76 4.71 16.05
N ILE A 187 5.93 4.59 15.03
CA ILE A 187 4.48 4.38 15.13
C ILE A 187 4.16 3.08 14.39
N GLY A 188 3.83 2.02 15.14
CA GLY A 188 3.36 0.76 14.58
C GLY A 188 1.83 0.75 14.51
N ARG A 189 1.26 0.29 13.39
CA ARG A 189 -0.13 -0.08 13.29
C ARG A 189 -0.25 -1.59 13.16
N ALA A 190 -0.63 -2.28 14.23
CA ALA A 190 -1.18 -3.61 14.13
C ALA A 190 -2.63 -3.48 13.67
N SER A 191 -2.97 -4.02 12.50
CA SER A 191 -4.35 -4.26 12.12
C SER A 191 -4.84 -5.43 12.95
N CYS A 192 -5.39 -5.16 14.14
CA CYS A 192 -6.03 -6.18 14.97
C CYS A 192 -7.32 -6.64 14.30
N ARG A 193 -7.23 -7.55 13.36
CA ARG A 193 -8.26 -8.50 12.98
C ARG A 193 -7.69 -9.92 12.93
N GLU A 194 -6.92 -10.29 13.92
CA GLU A 194 -6.88 -11.69 14.31
C GLU A 194 -7.91 -11.86 15.43
N ARG A 195 -9.10 -12.28 15.03
CA ARG A 195 -9.96 -13.04 15.94
C ARG A 195 -9.37 -14.45 15.94
N VAL A 196 -8.71 -14.81 17.02
CA VAL A 196 -8.48 -16.18 17.42
C VAL A 196 -9.81 -16.88 17.56
#